data_304b6e79f3cb2b88397c52f94d98537c
#
_entry.id   304b6e79f3cb2b88397c52f94d98537c
#
_cell.length_a   1.000
_cell.length_b   1.000
_cell.length_c   1.000
_cell.angle_alpha   90.00
_cell.angle_beta   90.00
_cell.angle_gamma   90.00
#
_symmetry.space_group_name_H-M   'P 1'
#
loop_
_entity.id
_entity.type
_entity.pdbx_description
1 polymer ?
#
loop_
_entity_poly.entity_id
_entity_poly.type
_entity_poly.pdbx_seq_one_letter_code
_entity_poly.pdbx_strand_id
1 'polypeptide(L)'
;MPLVTLLAHAALLARLASPPYPFAVGETLDYDATLGVIPIGTAHMTVKAMGRERGAEAFVFNAVGEGRPMGLRVGADLTSYVGTRGFTSLRFHRRLYQGGSVDEAQFEIVGDSSRYRQVGMPQDWATPRNPLDELAFLYYLRTAPLAVGTTYQIPRYFKTGYNPIQVRVASRTEWKLPDGRTVPALNLEISSRNLLMNVTLTDDARRLPVQLDLPLPFGRVTLELTGVG
;
A
#
# COMPACT_ATOMS: atom_id res chain seq x y z
N MET A 1 -10.23 -9.53 -49.56
CA MET A 1 -10.82 -9.59 -48.21
C MET A 1 -9.84 -10.09 -47.12
N PRO A 2 -8.63 -9.54 -46.92
CA PRO A 2 -7.78 -9.94 -45.79
C PRO A 2 -7.63 -8.88 -44.71
N LEU A 3 -8.13 -7.62 -44.89
CA LEU A 3 -7.87 -6.55 -43.96
C LEU A 3 -8.77 -6.61 -42.69
N VAL A 4 -9.99 -7.11 -42.80
CA VAL A 4 -10.96 -7.20 -41.68
C VAL A 4 -10.56 -8.29 -40.68
N THR A 5 -9.95 -9.37 -41.13
CA THR A 5 -9.51 -10.48 -40.28
C THR A 5 -8.31 -10.11 -39.40
N LEU A 6 -7.41 -9.25 -39.91
CA LEU A 6 -6.22 -8.80 -39.12
C LEU A 6 -6.59 -7.88 -37.98
N LEU A 7 -7.58 -6.99 -38.16
CA LEU A 7 -8.06 -6.08 -37.12
C LEU A 7 -8.80 -6.82 -35.99
N ALA A 8 -9.52 -7.89 -36.32
CA ALA A 8 -10.21 -8.71 -35.32
C ALA A 8 -9.24 -9.48 -34.42
N HIS A 9 -8.10 -9.97 -34.96
CA HIS A 9 -7.08 -10.66 -34.16
C HIS A 9 -6.27 -9.70 -33.28
N ALA A 10 -5.98 -8.47 -33.73
CA ALA A 10 -5.31 -7.46 -32.92
C ALA A 10 -6.18 -7.00 -31.74
N ALA A 11 -7.49 -6.86 -31.94
CA ALA A 11 -8.43 -6.51 -30.87
C ALA A 11 -8.64 -7.65 -29.87
N LEU A 12 -8.52 -8.91 -30.28
CA LEU A 12 -8.63 -10.08 -29.40
C LEU A 12 -7.38 -10.26 -28.53
N LEU A 13 -6.19 -9.99 -29.06
CA LEU A 13 -4.94 -10.05 -28.30
C LEU A 13 -4.83 -8.93 -27.25
N ALA A 14 -5.37 -7.75 -27.53
CA ALA A 14 -5.44 -6.65 -26.55
C ALA A 14 -6.36 -6.94 -25.34
N ARG A 15 -7.30 -7.88 -25.45
CA ARG A 15 -8.20 -8.29 -24.38
C ARG A 15 -7.63 -9.33 -23.41
N LEU A 16 -6.48 -9.94 -23.72
CA LEU A 16 -5.90 -11.04 -22.95
C LEU A 16 -4.72 -10.62 -22.05
N ALA A 17 -4.23 -9.39 -22.15
CA ALA A 17 -3.24 -8.87 -21.24
C ALA A 17 -3.96 -8.30 -20.02
N SER A 18 -4.05 -9.06 -18.93
CA SER A 18 -4.36 -8.47 -17.62
C SER A 18 -3.40 -7.31 -17.38
N PRO A 19 -3.85 -6.17 -16.86
CA PRO A 19 -2.95 -5.09 -16.52
C PRO A 19 -1.84 -5.65 -15.61
N PRO A 20 -0.57 -5.22 -15.77
CA PRO A 20 0.56 -5.77 -15.01
C PRO A 20 0.42 -5.56 -13.50
N TYR A 21 -0.52 -4.72 -13.08
CA TYR A 21 -0.81 -4.42 -11.68
C TYR A 21 -2.33 -4.45 -11.42
N PRO A 22 -2.78 -4.84 -10.19
CA PRO A 22 -4.17 -4.87 -9.79
C PRO A 22 -4.75 -3.47 -9.49
N PHE A 23 -4.05 -2.42 -9.87
CA PHE A 23 -4.43 -1.02 -9.71
C PHE A 23 -3.99 -0.22 -10.94
N ALA A 24 -4.60 0.95 -11.14
CA ALA A 24 -4.28 1.87 -12.23
C ALA A 24 -4.20 3.30 -11.71
N VAL A 25 -3.55 4.19 -12.49
CA VAL A 25 -3.57 5.64 -12.23
C VAL A 25 -5.02 6.13 -12.21
N GLY A 26 -5.36 6.91 -11.19
CA GLY A 26 -6.70 7.41 -10.94
C GLY A 26 -7.49 6.56 -9.92
N GLU A 27 -7.03 5.36 -9.57
CA GLU A 27 -7.70 4.59 -8.50
C GLU A 27 -7.72 5.39 -7.20
N THR A 28 -8.90 5.51 -6.58
CA THR A 28 -9.10 6.07 -5.24
C THR A 28 -9.82 5.05 -4.37
N LEU A 29 -9.40 4.96 -3.10
CA LEU A 29 -9.98 4.11 -2.09
C LEU A 29 -10.26 4.97 -0.86
N ASP A 30 -11.54 5.05 -0.46
CA ASP A 30 -11.99 5.85 0.67
C ASP A 30 -12.30 4.95 1.85
N TYR A 31 -11.94 5.39 3.05
CA TYR A 31 -12.09 4.61 4.28
C TYR A 31 -12.69 5.45 5.39
N ASP A 32 -13.54 4.83 6.19
CA ASP A 32 -13.88 5.30 7.53
C ASP A 32 -12.87 4.78 8.54
N ALA A 33 -12.50 5.62 9.51
CA ALA A 33 -11.55 5.30 10.57
C ALA A 33 -12.27 5.20 11.92
N THR A 34 -12.08 4.08 12.62
CA THR A 34 -12.62 3.86 13.96
C THR A 34 -11.53 3.50 14.96
N LEU A 35 -11.72 3.91 16.23
CA LEU A 35 -10.94 3.45 17.39
C LEU A 35 -11.86 2.55 18.23
N GLY A 36 -11.68 1.24 18.13
CA GLY A 36 -12.70 0.29 18.58
C GLY A 36 -14.00 0.50 17.81
N VAL A 37 -15.08 0.89 18.49
CA VAL A 37 -16.39 1.18 17.86
C VAL A 37 -16.64 2.68 17.65
N ILE A 38 -15.69 3.54 18.03
CA ILE A 38 -15.86 5.01 17.98
C ILE A 38 -15.35 5.54 16.63
N PRO A 39 -16.20 6.17 15.82
CA PRO A 39 -15.73 6.85 14.61
C PRO A 39 -14.79 8.00 15.00
N ILE A 40 -13.62 8.06 14.35
CA ILE A 40 -12.61 9.08 14.65
C ILE A 40 -12.20 9.92 13.46
N GLY A 41 -12.52 9.50 12.21
CA GLY A 41 -12.12 10.21 11.02
C GLY A 41 -12.24 9.39 9.75
N THR A 42 -11.46 9.77 8.74
CA THR A 42 -11.44 9.15 7.41
C THR A 42 -10.01 8.98 6.90
N ALA A 43 -9.84 8.12 5.89
CA ALA A 43 -8.60 8.02 5.15
C ALA A 43 -8.87 7.84 3.65
N HIS A 44 -7.90 8.25 2.82
CA HIS A 44 -7.96 8.14 1.37
C HIS A 44 -6.65 7.58 0.85
N MET A 45 -6.71 6.60 -0.04
CA MET A 45 -5.55 6.09 -0.76
C MET A 45 -5.75 6.32 -2.26
N THR A 46 -4.70 6.76 -2.95
CA THR A 46 -4.79 7.12 -4.36
C THR A 46 -3.55 6.68 -5.13
N VAL A 47 -3.74 6.14 -6.32
CA VAL A 47 -2.69 6.03 -7.35
C VAL A 47 -2.69 7.33 -8.16
N LYS A 48 -1.94 8.35 -7.69
CA LYS A 48 -2.02 9.72 -8.22
C LYS A 48 -1.58 9.86 -9.66
N ALA A 49 -0.47 9.20 -10.00
CA ALA A 49 0.16 9.39 -11.31
C ALA A 49 1.14 8.26 -11.62
N MET A 50 1.52 8.19 -12.88
CA MET A 50 2.76 7.58 -13.33
C MET A 50 3.67 8.67 -13.88
N GLY A 51 4.93 8.68 -13.46
CA GLY A 51 5.89 9.69 -13.84
C GLY A 51 7.32 9.17 -13.83
N ARG A 52 8.30 10.07 -13.71
CA ARG A 52 9.70 9.70 -13.59
C ARG A 52 10.29 10.19 -12.26
N GLU A 53 10.93 9.29 -11.55
CA GLU A 53 11.72 9.60 -10.36
C GLU A 53 13.17 9.17 -10.60
N ARG A 54 14.10 10.11 -10.58
CA ARG A 54 15.54 9.90 -10.88
C ARG A 54 15.76 9.12 -12.19
N GLY A 55 14.98 9.44 -13.23
CA GLY A 55 15.09 8.80 -14.55
C GLY A 55 14.34 7.46 -14.68
N ALA A 56 13.92 6.83 -13.60
CA ALA A 56 13.12 5.61 -13.63
C ALA A 56 11.63 5.92 -13.73
N GLU A 57 10.88 5.11 -14.49
CA GLU A 57 9.42 5.16 -14.51
C GLU A 57 8.87 4.70 -13.16
N ALA A 58 7.96 5.48 -12.56
CA ALA A 58 7.47 5.24 -11.22
C ALA A 58 5.99 5.59 -11.05
N PHE A 59 5.28 4.80 -10.26
CA PHE A 59 3.99 5.18 -9.69
C PHE A 59 4.19 6.19 -8.56
N VAL A 60 3.22 7.09 -8.43
CA VAL A 60 3.08 7.98 -7.28
C VAL A 60 1.85 7.54 -6.49
N PHE A 61 2.08 6.87 -5.37
CA PHE A 61 1.04 6.51 -4.42
C PHE A 61 0.93 7.59 -3.35
N ASN A 62 -0.30 7.86 -2.90
CA ASN A 62 -0.54 8.75 -1.77
C ASN A 62 -1.58 8.12 -0.83
N ALA A 63 -1.41 8.32 0.46
CA ALA A 63 -2.38 7.99 1.48
C ALA A 63 -2.49 9.15 2.47
N VAL A 64 -3.71 9.64 2.69
CA VAL A 64 -4.00 10.71 3.65
C VAL A 64 -5.03 10.18 4.63
N GLY A 65 -4.75 10.33 5.93
CA GLY A 65 -5.69 10.00 7.00
C GLY A 65 -5.83 11.17 7.96
N GLU A 66 -7.06 11.46 8.37
CA GLU A 66 -7.36 12.50 9.36
C GLU A 66 -8.35 11.97 10.38
N GLY A 67 -8.12 12.29 11.65
CA GLY A 67 -9.00 11.89 12.73
C GLY A 67 -8.91 12.80 13.94
N ARG A 68 -9.89 12.65 14.85
CA ARG A 68 -9.95 13.40 16.12
C ARG A 68 -10.36 12.50 17.28
N PRO A 69 -9.57 11.47 17.64
CA PRO A 69 -9.86 10.67 18.81
C PRO A 69 -9.83 11.56 20.08
N MET A 70 -10.92 11.54 20.85
CA MET A 70 -11.08 12.36 22.06
C MET A 70 -10.75 13.86 21.86
N GLY A 71 -11.05 14.40 20.66
CA GLY A 71 -10.81 15.80 20.30
C GLY A 71 -9.37 16.13 19.88
N LEU A 72 -8.41 15.21 20.02
CA LEU A 72 -7.02 15.40 19.62
C LEU A 72 -6.87 15.18 18.12
N ARG A 73 -6.36 16.17 17.39
CA ARG A 73 -6.09 15.99 15.96
C ARG A 73 -4.96 14.99 15.74
N VAL A 74 -5.23 13.95 14.94
CA VAL A 74 -4.24 12.99 14.47
C VAL A 74 -4.37 12.84 12.96
N GLY A 75 -3.29 12.46 12.29
CA GLY A 75 -3.35 12.23 10.85
C GLY A 75 -2.02 11.80 10.28
N ALA A 76 -2.06 11.39 9.02
CA ALA A 76 -0.90 11.02 8.25
C ALA A 76 -1.07 11.48 6.79
N ASP A 77 0.00 11.97 6.19
CA ASP A 77 0.12 12.15 4.75
C ASP A 77 1.39 11.42 4.28
N LEU A 78 1.17 10.39 3.50
CA LEU A 78 2.22 9.53 2.98
C LEU A 78 2.25 9.66 1.46
N THR A 79 3.43 9.88 0.88
CA THR A 79 3.62 9.84 -0.57
C THR A 79 4.80 8.95 -0.90
N SER A 80 4.58 7.93 -1.72
CA SER A 80 5.57 6.96 -2.15
C SER A 80 5.77 7.02 -3.67
N TYR A 81 7.03 7.07 -4.09
CA TYR A 81 7.44 6.97 -5.49
C TYR A 81 8.03 5.58 -5.71
N VAL A 82 7.34 4.74 -6.46
CA VAL A 82 7.66 3.32 -6.63
C VAL A 82 7.98 3.02 -8.07
N GLY A 83 9.24 2.67 -8.34
CA GLY A 83 9.70 2.27 -9.65
C GLY A 83 8.97 1.03 -10.16
N THR A 84 8.56 1.05 -11.43
CA THR A 84 7.85 -0.07 -12.07
C THR A 84 8.75 -1.29 -12.23
N ARG A 85 10.06 -1.09 -12.45
CA ARG A 85 11.03 -2.18 -12.52
C ARG A 85 11.32 -2.71 -11.11
N GLY A 86 10.95 -3.96 -10.86
CA GLY A 86 11.16 -4.64 -9.58
C GLY A 86 10.25 -4.15 -8.45
N PHE A 87 9.32 -3.25 -8.73
CA PHE A 87 8.39 -2.66 -7.75
C PHE A 87 9.16 -2.20 -6.50
N THR A 88 9.93 -1.12 -6.63
CA THR A 88 10.90 -0.67 -5.62
C THR A 88 10.66 0.78 -5.23
N SER A 89 10.68 1.09 -3.94
CA SER A 89 10.62 2.46 -3.45
C SER A 89 11.86 3.24 -3.86
N LEU A 90 11.66 4.42 -4.43
CA LEU A 90 12.70 5.36 -4.86
C LEU A 90 12.76 6.57 -3.93
N ARG A 91 11.60 7.08 -3.53
CA ARG A 91 11.44 8.17 -2.58
C ARG A 91 10.19 7.94 -1.75
N PHE A 92 10.26 8.28 -0.48
CA PHE A 92 9.13 8.22 0.44
C PHE A 92 9.07 9.50 1.27
N HIS A 93 7.91 10.13 1.30
CA HIS A 93 7.60 11.27 2.13
C HIS A 93 6.52 10.89 3.15
N ARG A 94 6.79 11.19 4.40
CA ARG A 94 5.88 10.90 5.52
C ARG A 94 5.70 12.17 6.35
N ARG A 95 4.45 12.53 6.59
CA ARG A 95 4.07 13.61 7.50
C ARG A 95 3.01 13.11 8.46
N LEU A 96 3.32 13.09 9.74
CA LEU A 96 2.43 12.62 10.81
C LEU A 96 2.02 13.79 11.70
N TYR A 97 0.75 13.83 12.05
CA TYR A 97 0.18 14.85 12.92
C TYR A 97 -0.28 14.18 14.21
N GLN A 98 0.13 14.72 15.35
CA GLN A 98 -0.35 14.28 16.67
C GLN A 98 -0.51 15.48 17.60
N GLY A 99 -1.75 15.90 17.81
CA GLY A 99 -2.04 17.14 18.53
C GLY A 99 -1.47 18.36 17.81
N GLY A 100 -0.63 19.13 18.51
CA GLY A 100 0.10 20.27 17.93
C GLY A 100 1.44 19.93 17.27
N SER A 101 1.88 18.68 17.33
CA SER A 101 3.16 18.24 16.81
C SER A 101 3.04 17.73 15.38
N VAL A 102 4.07 17.97 14.57
CA VAL A 102 4.23 17.45 13.22
C VAL A 102 5.58 16.73 13.15
N ASP A 103 5.56 15.44 12.79
CA ASP A 103 6.76 14.67 12.43
C ASP A 103 6.79 14.52 10.91
N GLU A 104 7.75 15.16 10.27
CA GLU A 104 7.91 15.13 8.82
C GLU A 104 9.28 14.57 8.46
N ALA A 105 9.29 13.60 7.55
CA ALA A 105 10.52 12.98 7.07
C ALA A 105 10.38 12.65 5.58
N GLN A 106 11.44 12.97 4.84
CA GLN A 106 11.60 12.55 3.45
C GLN A 106 12.79 11.61 3.35
N PHE A 107 12.59 10.48 2.66
CA PHE A 107 13.60 9.46 2.44
C PHE A 107 13.91 9.34 0.96
N GLU A 108 15.19 9.43 0.61
CA GLU A 108 15.72 9.03 -0.68
C GLU A 108 16.22 7.60 -0.58
N ILE A 109 15.68 6.70 -1.42
CA ILE A 109 15.95 5.27 -1.35
C ILE A 109 16.63 4.86 -2.65
N VAL A 110 17.89 4.39 -2.56
CA VAL A 110 18.71 4.04 -3.71
C VAL A 110 19.01 2.55 -3.66
N GLY A 111 18.07 1.76 -4.18
CA GLY A 111 18.14 0.28 -4.13
C GLY A 111 19.38 -0.31 -4.78
N ASP A 112 19.86 0.28 -5.87
CA ASP A 112 21.06 -0.19 -6.58
C ASP A 112 22.34 -0.06 -5.74
N SER A 113 22.44 0.99 -4.92
CA SER A 113 23.54 1.17 -3.97
C SER A 113 23.28 0.57 -2.60
N SER A 114 22.12 -0.06 -2.41
CA SER A 114 21.66 -0.63 -1.13
C SER A 114 21.71 0.37 0.03
N ARG A 115 21.32 1.61 -0.23
CA ARG A 115 21.35 2.71 0.75
C ARG A 115 20.05 3.51 0.71
N TYR A 116 19.69 4.09 1.86
CA TYR A 116 18.71 5.16 1.95
C TYR A 116 19.22 6.28 2.83
N ARG A 117 18.71 7.49 2.61
CA ARG A 117 19.04 8.68 3.38
C ARG A 117 17.73 9.40 3.75
N GLN A 118 17.66 9.91 4.96
CA GLN A 118 16.68 10.90 5.34
C GLN A 118 17.20 12.29 4.95
N VAL A 119 16.42 13.04 4.20
CA VAL A 119 16.79 14.40 3.77
C VAL A 119 17.01 15.27 5.01
N GLY A 120 18.10 16.04 5.00
CA GLY A 120 18.52 16.85 6.15
C GLY A 120 19.39 16.11 7.17
N MET A 121 19.62 14.80 7.03
CA MET A 121 20.54 14.04 7.86
C MET A 121 21.85 13.78 7.11
N PRO A 122 23.02 13.81 7.81
CA PRO A 122 24.33 13.67 7.16
C PRO A 122 24.69 12.22 6.80
N GLN A 123 23.97 11.23 7.30
CA GLN A 123 24.31 9.82 7.19
C GLN A 123 23.39 9.06 6.24
N ASP A 124 23.94 8.01 5.65
CA ASP A 124 23.22 6.99 4.90
C ASP A 124 23.05 5.73 5.75
N TRP A 125 21.96 4.99 5.51
CA TRP A 125 21.72 3.69 6.13
C TRP A 125 21.57 2.62 5.07
N ALA A 126 21.86 1.37 5.48
CA ALA A 126 21.68 0.22 4.61
C ALA A 126 20.19 -0.04 4.31
N THR A 127 19.89 -0.41 3.06
CA THR A 127 18.57 -0.88 2.60
C THR A 127 18.72 -2.20 1.85
N PRO A 128 17.70 -3.08 1.83
CA PRO A 128 17.76 -4.31 1.02
C PRO A 128 17.67 -3.98 -0.48
N ARG A 129 17.85 -5.00 -1.31
CA ARG A 129 17.51 -4.92 -2.74
C ARG A 129 16.01 -4.75 -2.94
N ASN A 130 15.61 -3.95 -3.94
CA ASN A 130 14.21 -3.64 -4.25
C ASN A 130 13.41 -3.27 -2.98
N PRO A 131 13.85 -2.25 -2.23
CA PRO A 131 13.24 -1.88 -0.97
C PRO A 131 11.80 -1.40 -1.13
N LEU A 132 11.01 -1.52 -0.06
CA LEU A 132 9.64 -1.07 0.04
C LEU A 132 9.48 -0.18 1.26
N ASP A 133 8.89 0.99 1.11
CA ASP A 133 8.37 1.79 2.21
C ASP A 133 6.99 1.28 2.65
N GLU A 134 6.39 1.92 3.65
CA GLU A 134 5.13 1.49 4.26
C GLU A 134 3.98 1.43 3.24
N LEU A 135 3.84 2.45 2.40
CA LEU A 135 2.76 2.53 1.41
C LEU A 135 3.03 1.61 0.22
N ALA A 136 4.27 1.59 -0.27
CA ALA A 136 4.70 0.66 -1.32
C ALA A 136 4.51 -0.81 -0.89
N PHE A 137 4.72 -1.13 0.39
CA PHE A 137 4.51 -2.48 0.91
C PHE A 137 3.04 -2.92 0.80
N LEU A 138 2.10 -2.04 1.13
CA LEU A 138 0.66 -2.33 1.02
C LEU A 138 0.25 -2.58 -0.45
N TYR A 139 0.72 -1.75 -1.39
CA TYR A 139 0.47 -1.97 -2.81
C TYR A 139 1.18 -3.23 -3.33
N TYR A 140 2.36 -3.56 -2.82
CA TYR A 140 3.06 -4.80 -3.16
C TYR A 140 2.26 -6.05 -2.75
N LEU A 141 1.63 -6.06 -1.59
CA LEU A 141 0.79 -7.17 -1.14
C LEU A 141 -0.35 -7.47 -2.13
N ARG A 142 -0.87 -6.45 -2.81
CA ARG A 142 -1.90 -6.61 -3.84
C ARG A 142 -1.37 -7.38 -5.06
N THR A 143 -0.07 -7.34 -5.32
CA THR A 143 0.57 -8.06 -6.45
C THR A 143 1.07 -9.46 -6.08
N ALA A 144 1.12 -9.79 -4.79
CA ALA A 144 1.72 -11.02 -4.30
C ALA A 144 0.82 -12.25 -4.52
N PRO A 145 1.39 -13.44 -4.81
CA PRO A 145 0.65 -14.68 -4.94
C PRO A 145 0.31 -15.26 -3.55
N LEU A 146 -0.73 -14.69 -2.91
CA LEU A 146 -1.12 -15.04 -1.55
C LEU A 146 -1.96 -16.32 -1.52
N ALA A 147 -1.62 -17.28 -0.64
CA ALA A 147 -2.34 -18.53 -0.44
C ALA A 147 -2.63 -18.76 1.05
N VAL A 148 -3.86 -19.14 1.38
CA VAL A 148 -4.30 -19.42 2.77
C VAL A 148 -3.41 -20.47 3.43
N GLY A 149 -3.08 -20.26 4.71
CA GLY A 149 -2.20 -21.12 5.50
C GLY A 149 -0.70 -20.89 5.28
N THR A 150 -0.32 -20.02 4.32
CA THR A 150 1.08 -19.75 4.01
C THR A 150 1.59 -18.53 4.77
N THR A 151 2.84 -18.63 5.24
CA THR A 151 3.59 -17.49 5.81
C THR A 151 4.71 -17.11 4.86
N TYR A 152 4.69 -15.89 4.41
CA TYR A 152 5.72 -15.30 3.55
C TYR A 152 6.68 -14.46 4.39
N GLN A 153 7.97 -14.58 4.11
CA GLN A 153 8.99 -13.71 4.68
C GLN A 153 9.46 -12.74 3.61
N ILE A 154 9.21 -11.45 3.82
CA ILE A 154 9.50 -10.39 2.86
C ILE A 154 10.63 -9.52 3.41
N PRO A 155 11.90 -9.76 3.01
CA PRO A 155 13.06 -9.02 3.52
C PRO A 155 13.28 -7.71 2.75
N ARG A 156 12.20 -6.97 2.48
CA ARG A 156 12.23 -5.83 1.55
C ARG A 156 11.87 -4.48 2.18
N TYR A 157 11.58 -4.43 3.50
CA TYR A 157 11.32 -3.13 4.11
C TYR A 157 12.58 -2.29 4.11
N PHE A 158 12.49 -1.01 3.69
CA PHE A 158 13.67 -0.19 3.42
C PHE A 158 14.57 0.03 4.65
N LYS A 159 14.02 0.02 5.87
CA LYS A 159 14.79 0.03 7.11
C LYS A 159 15.13 -1.41 7.49
N THR A 160 16.35 -1.84 7.19
CA THR A 160 16.80 -3.24 7.32
C THR A 160 16.56 -3.83 8.70
N GLY A 161 16.63 -3.03 9.75
CA GLY A 161 16.45 -3.48 11.13
C GLY A 161 15.06 -4.06 11.44
N TYR A 162 14.07 -3.91 10.56
CA TYR A 162 12.71 -4.45 10.71
C TYR A 162 12.48 -5.71 9.87
N ASN A 163 13.45 -6.10 9.05
CA ASN A 163 13.34 -7.29 8.19
C ASN A 163 13.66 -8.61 8.94
N PRO A 164 13.07 -9.73 8.49
CA PRO A 164 12.02 -9.81 7.48
C PRO A 164 10.65 -9.38 8.02
N ILE A 165 9.82 -8.78 7.16
CA ILE A 165 8.39 -8.64 7.45
C ILE A 165 7.74 -10.01 7.21
N GLN A 166 7.03 -10.53 8.20
CA GLN A 166 6.24 -11.75 8.04
C GLN A 166 4.80 -11.41 7.64
N VAL A 167 4.29 -12.12 6.64
CA VAL A 167 2.91 -12.00 6.18
C VAL A 167 2.29 -13.38 6.21
N ARG A 168 1.42 -13.66 7.16
CA ARG A 168 0.66 -14.90 7.27
C ARG A 168 -0.74 -14.69 6.66
N VAL A 169 -1.11 -15.51 5.68
CA VAL A 169 -2.48 -15.56 5.18
C VAL A 169 -3.27 -16.47 6.12
N ALA A 170 -3.93 -15.87 7.10
CA ALA A 170 -4.54 -16.59 8.22
C ALA A 170 -5.79 -17.36 7.81
N SER A 171 -6.65 -16.75 7.00
CA SER A 171 -7.94 -17.33 6.60
C SER A 171 -8.48 -16.68 5.33
N ARG A 172 -9.50 -17.30 4.77
CA ARG A 172 -10.39 -16.74 3.76
C ARG A 172 -11.76 -16.46 4.39
N THR A 173 -12.36 -15.34 4.06
CA THR A 173 -13.69 -14.91 4.53
C THR A 173 -14.47 -14.32 3.37
N GLU A 174 -15.70 -13.93 3.63
CA GLU A 174 -16.48 -13.10 2.71
C GLU A 174 -16.50 -11.66 3.21
N TRP A 175 -16.49 -10.71 2.28
CA TRP A 175 -16.54 -9.27 2.56
C TRP A 175 -17.59 -8.60 1.71
N LYS A 176 -18.40 -7.74 2.34
CA LYS A 176 -19.39 -6.93 1.64
C LYS A 176 -18.76 -5.62 1.21
N LEU A 177 -18.66 -5.41 -0.10
CA LEU A 177 -18.14 -4.17 -0.68
C LEU A 177 -19.12 -3.00 -0.52
N PRO A 178 -18.66 -1.74 -0.66
CA PRO A 178 -19.51 -0.54 -0.60
C PRO A 178 -20.68 -0.55 -1.62
N ASP A 179 -20.49 -1.20 -2.77
CA ASP A 179 -21.54 -1.37 -3.80
C ASP A 179 -22.56 -2.47 -3.48
N GLY A 180 -22.45 -3.10 -2.31
CA GLY A 180 -23.35 -4.15 -1.82
C GLY A 180 -23.00 -5.57 -2.25
N ARG A 181 -22.03 -5.78 -3.15
CA ARG A 181 -21.59 -7.11 -3.57
C ARG A 181 -20.81 -7.79 -2.46
N THR A 182 -21.02 -9.09 -2.28
CA THR A 182 -20.20 -9.92 -1.41
C THR A 182 -19.13 -10.63 -2.24
N VAL A 183 -17.90 -10.53 -1.80
CA VAL A 183 -16.71 -11.12 -2.48
C VAL A 183 -15.87 -11.90 -1.49
N PRO A 184 -15.14 -12.93 -1.93
CA PRO A 184 -14.16 -13.58 -1.08
C PRO A 184 -13.02 -12.62 -0.74
N ALA A 185 -12.46 -12.75 0.47
CA ALA A 185 -11.37 -11.94 0.97
C ALA A 185 -10.38 -12.77 1.77
N LEU A 186 -9.11 -12.34 1.81
CA LEU A 186 -8.01 -12.95 2.54
C LEU A 186 -7.66 -12.09 3.76
N ASN A 187 -7.60 -12.70 4.93
CA ASN A 187 -7.12 -12.07 6.15
C ASN A 187 -5.62 -12.29 6.29
N LEU A 188 -4.86 -11.20 6.31
CA LEU A 188 -3.41 -11.18 6.44
C LEU A 188 -3.02 -10.68 7.82
N GLU A 189 -2.17 -11.44 8.51
CA GLU A 189 -1.46 -10.99 9.71
C GLU A 189 -0.06 -10.58 9.31
N ILE A 190 0.30 -9.34 9.56
CA ILE A 190 1.59 -8.75 9.19
C ILE A 190 2.34 -8.42 10.46
N SER A 191 3.52 -9.00 10.61
CA SER A 191 4.33 -8.80 11.81
C SER A 191 5.79 -8.49 11.48
N SER A 192 6.39 -7.66 12.32
CA SER A 192 7.82 -7.35 12.31
C SER A 192 8.22 -6.79 13.68
N ARG A 193 9.20 -7.40 14.34
CA ARG A 193 9.64 -7.01 15.68
C ARG A 193 8.44 -6.76 16.62
N ASN A 194 8.10 -5.49 16.87
CA ASN A 194 7.03 -5.05 17.76
C ASN A 194 5.78 -4.58 16.99
N LEU A 195 5.74 -4.72 15.67
CA LEU A 195 4.58 -4.37 14.85
C LEU A 195 3.73 -5.61 14.64
N LEU A 196 2.44 -5.49 14.92
CA LEU A 196 1.42 -6.46 14.52
C LEU A 196 0.24 -5.68 13.94
N MET A 197 -0.01 -5.83 12.64
CA MET A 197 -1.15 -5.24 11.95
C MET A 197 -1.88 -6.30 11.14
N ASN A 198 -3.17 -6.07 10.86
CA ASN A 198 -3.93 -6.94 10.00
C ASN A 198 -4.37 -6.18 8.74
N VAL A 199 -4.45 -6.90 7.64
CA VAL A 199 -4.96 -6.38 6.36
C VAL A 199 -5.90 -7.41 5.78
N THR A 200 -7.10 -6.99 5.38
CA THR A 200 -8.02 -7.82 4.61
C THR A 200 -7.99 -7.36 3.17
N LEU A 201 -7.63 -8.26 2.24
CA LEU A 201 -7.63 -8.01 0.80
C LEU A 201 -8.74 -8.81 0.13
N THR A 202 -9.44 -8.24 -0.86
CA THR A 202 -10.34 -9.05 -1.70
C THR A 202 -9.55 -10.15 -2.39
N ASP A 203 -10.14 -11.35 -2.51
CA ASP A 203 -9.51 -12.48 -3.22
C ASP A 203 -9.99 -12.55 -4.68
N ASP A 204 -9.79 -11.43 -5.36
CA ASP A 204 -10.11 -11.23 -6.78
C ASP A 204 -8.94 -10.55 -7.52
N ALA A 205 -9.13 -10.21 -8.78
CA ALA A 205 -8.09 -9.57 -9.60
C ALA A 205 -7.71 -8.16 -9.13
N ARG A 206 -8.55 -7.46 -8.36
CA ARG A 206 -8.28 -6.11 -7.86
C ARG A 206 -7.51 -6.11 -6.56
N ARG A 207 -7.60 -7.17 -5.75
CA ARG A 207 -6.91 -7.26 -4.44
C ARG A 207 -7.11 -5.99 -3.59
N LEU A 208 -8.35 -5.51 -3.50
CA LEU A 208 -8.67 -4.29 -2.76
C LEU A 208 -8.38 -4.46 -1.27
N PRO A 209 -7.65 -3.56 -0.62
CA PRO A 209 -7.51 -3.53 0.84
C PRO A 209 -8.81 -3.00 1.45
N VAL A 210 -9.69 -3.92 1.86
CA VAL A 210 -11.04 -3.60 2.35
C VAL A 210 -11.05 -3.28 3.84
N GLN A 211 -10.04 -3.75 4.59
CA GLN A 211 -9.83 -3.40 6.00
C GLN A 211 -8.33 -3.35 6.32
N LEU A 212 -7.96 -2.37 7.16
CA LEU A 212 -6.60 -2.22 7.69
C LEU A 212 -6.71 -1.96 9.21
N ASP A 213 -6.11 -2.83 10.02
CA ASP A 213 -6.04 -2.65 11.47
C ASP A 213 -4.63 -2.19 11.85
N LEU A 214 -4.49 -0.93 12.17
CA LEU A 214 -3.24 -0.24 12.42
C LEU A 214 -2.99 -0.05 13.93
N PRO A 215 -1.87 -0.54 14.49
CA PRO A 215 -1.48 -0.22 15.85
C PRO A 215 -0.92 1.20 15.90
N LEU A 216 -1.62 2.11 16.55
CA LEU A 216 -1.18 3.49 16.78
C LEU A 216 -0.88 3.70 18.26
N PRO A 217 -0.10 4.74 18.67
CA PRO A 217 0.26 4.96 20.06
C PRO A 217 -0.93 5.14 21.02
N PHE A 218 -2.08 5.57 20.51
CA PHE A 218 -3.32 5.79 21.25
C PHE A 218 -4.34 4.63 21.13
N GLY A 219 -3.98 3.53 20.47
CA GLY A 219 -4.82 2.34 20.33
C GLY A 219 -4.81 1.77 18.91
N ARG A 220 -5.62 0.75 18.68
CA ARG A 220 -5.78 0.13 17.37
C ARG A 220 -6.85 0.87 16.55
N VAL A 221 -6.46 1.42 15.44
CA VAL A 221 -7.37 2.08 14.49
C VAL A 221 -7.69 1.10 13.37
N THR A 222 -8.97 0.91 13.10
CA THR A 222 -9.48 0.16 11.96
C THR A 222 -9.91 1.14 10.87
N LEU A 223 -9.38 0.95 9.67
CA LEU A 223 -9.83 1.59 8.44
C LEU A 223 -10.70 0.59 7.68
N GLU A 224 -11.94 0.95 7.35
CA GLU A 224 -12.86 0.12 6.58
C GLU A 224 -13.23 0.83 5.28
N LEU A 225 -13.13 0.10 4.14
CA LEU A 225 -13.37 0.62 2.80
C LEU A 225 -14.83 1.02 2.62
N THR A 226 -15.07 2.29 2.27
CA THR A 226 -16.41 2.88 2.05
C THR A 226 -16.64 3.34 0.62
N GLY A 227 -15.56 3.53 -0.17
CA GLY A 227 -15.67 3.98 -1.55
C GLY A 227 -14.51 3.48 -2.43
N VAL A 228 -14.81 3.27 -3.71
CA VAL A 228 -13.84 2.92 -4.75
C VAL A 228 -14.14 3.73 -6.00
N GLY A 229 -13.17 4.57 -6.43
CA GLY A 229 -13.25 5.39 -7.62
C GLY A 229 -12.19 5.05 -8.65
#